data_dfdc7d24b47939932ccda3f45272791b
#
_entry.id   dfdc7d24b47939932ccda3f45272791b
#
_cell.length_a   1.000
_cell.length_b   1.000
_cell.length_c   1.000
_cell.angle_alpha   90.00
_cell.angle_beta   90.00
_cell.angle_gamma   90.00
#
_symmetry.space_group_name_H-M   'P 1'
#
loop_
_entity.id
_entity.type
_entity.pdbx_description
1 polymer ?
#
loop_
_entity_poly.entity_id
_entity_poly.type
_entity_poly.pdbx_seq_one_letter_code
_entity_poly.pdbx_strand_id
1 'polypeptide(L)'
;MALDLKIKSNSKQVSKKFKKFQSVLPRIIDKGIKQAGFQLIDIIRTKTKKGINFKDGAFAPYSQGYLKKLNREGKSTNVDLFYSGRMLGSLTSKKTGKHKVSLGFSNAQMLQRALFNQVLNDPKREFFGFNNRTEKIISKSFNRFVEKELRKFRIWVYEKI
;
A
#
# COMPACT_ATOMS: atom_id res chain seq x y z
N MET A 1 -37.73 -25.31 49.87
CA MET A 1 -36.80 -25.82 48.86
C MET A 1 -35.96 -24.67 48.42
N ALA A 2 -34.63 -24.67 48.66
CA ALA A 2 -33.71 -23.65 48.17
C ALA A 2 -33.13 -24.13 46.82
N LEU A 3 -33.31 -23.34 45.78
CA LEU A 3 -32.72 -23.61 44.46
C LEU A 3 -31.26 -23.13 44.47
N ASP A 4 -30.34 -24.07 44.48
CA ASP A 4 -28.88 -23.77 44.41
C ASP A 4 -28.45 -23.60 42.94
N LEU A 5 -28.42 -22.37 42.46
CA LEU A 5 -28.03 -21.98 41.10
C LEU A 5 -26.50 -21.85 40.98
N LYS A 6 -25.82 -22.88 40.48
CA LYS A 6 -24.39 -22.83 40.17
C LYS A 6 -24.15 -22.17 38.82
N ILE A 7 -23.78 -20.89 38.79
CA ILE A 7 -23.39 -20.18 37.57
C ILE A 7 -21.93 -20.51 37.26
N LYS A 8 -21.68 -21.24 36.16
CA LYS A 8 -20.33 -21.47 35.62
C LYS A 8 -19.93 -20.28 34.73
N SER A 9 -18.99 -19.48 35.19
CA SER A 9 -18.45 -18.35 34.40
C SER A 9 -17.16 -18.76 33.67
N ASN A 10 -17.06 -18.44 32.38
CA ASN A 10 -15.83 -18.59 31.56
C ASN A 10 -14.97 -17.31 31.50
N SER A 11 -15.25 -16.32 32.35
CA SER A 11 -14.61 -14.98 32.35
C SER A 11 -13.10 -15.02 32.36
N LYS A 12 -12.46 -15.94 33.13
CA LYS A 12 -10.99 -16.09 33.14
C LYS A 12 -10.43 -16.50 31.79
N GLN A 13 -11.09 -17.39 31.05
CA GLN A 13 -10.67 -17.84 29.73
C GLN A 13 -10.83 -16.72 28.69
N VAL A 14 -11.94 -15.99 28.74
CA VAL A 14 -12.22 -14.84 27.90
C VAL A 14 -11.18 -13.74 28.15
N SER A 15 -10.90 -13.40 29.40
CA SER A 15 -9.88 -12.42 29.78
C SER A 15 -8.49 -12.81 29.26
N LYS A 16 -8.10 -14.09 29.37
CA LYS A 16 -6.82 -14.60 28.86
C LYS A 16 -6.73 -14.48 27.34
N LYS A 17 -7.79 -14.84 26.61
CA LYS A 17 -7.88 -14.69 25.15
C LYS A 17 -7.79 -13.21 24.74
N PHE A 18 -8.49 -12.34 25.46
CA PHE A 18 -8.47 -10.89 25.18
C PHE A 18 -7.10 -10.26 25.41
N LYS A 19 -6.42 -10.58 26.51
CA LYS A 19 -5.03 -10.13 26.75
C LYS A 19 -4.08 -10.58 25.64
N LYS A 20 -4.19 -11.84 25.20
CA LYS A 20 -3.40 -12.36 24.06
C LYS A 20 -3.69 -11.60 22.78
N PHE A 21 -4.96 -11.28 22.52
CA PHE A 21 -5.36 -10.47 21.38
C PHE A 21 -4.75 -9.06 21.41
N GLN A 22 -4.87 -8.37 22.55
CA GLN A 22 -4.29 -7.04 22.73
C GLN A 22 -2.78 -7.01 22.47
N SER A 23 -2.05 -8.05 22.86
CA SER A 23 -0.59 -8.14 22.63
C SER A 23 -0.22 -8.37 21.17
N VAL A 24 -1.08 -9.00 20.37
CA VAL A 24 -0.80 -9.37 18.97
C VAL A 24 -1.34 -8.34 17.97
N LEU A 25 -2.41 -7.62 18.33
CA LEU A 25 -3.07 -6.64 17.47
C LEU A 25 -2.10 -5.62 16.85
N PRO A 26 -1.16 -4.99 17.59
CA PRO A 26 -0.22 -4.05 17.00
C PRO A 26 0.64 -4.66 15.89
N ARG A 27 1.03 -5.94 16.02
CA ARG A 27 1.79 -6.66 14.99
C ARG A 27 0.96 -6.92 13.73
N ILE A 28 -0.32 -7.25 13.91
CA ILE A 28 -1.25 -7.44 12.78
C ILE A 28 -1.40 -6.14 12.01
N ILE A 29 -1.63 -5.04 12.71
CA ILE A 29 -1.75 -3.71 12.10
C ILE A 29 -0.46 -3.33 11.36
N ASP A 30 0.72 -3.47 11.98
CA ASP A 30 2.00 -3.18 11.35
C ASP A 30 2.23 -4.00 10.07
N LYS A 31 1.89 -5.29 10.09
CA LYS A 31 1.97 -6.15 8.90
C LYS A 31 1.02 -5.68 7.80
N GLY A 32 -0.22 -5.36 8.17
CA GLY A 32 -1.22 -4.87 7.23
C GLY A 32 -0.81 -3.56 6.57
N ILE A 33 -0.29 -2.60 7.35
CA ILE A 33 0.21 -1.32 6.83
C ILE A 33 1.42 -1.52 5.91
N LYS A 34 2.33 -2.44 6.25
CA LYS A 34 3.47 -2.78 5.38
C LYS A 34 2.99 -3.35 4.04
N GLN A 35 2.04 -4.26 4.04
CA GLN A 35 1.44 -4.80 2.82
C GLN A 35 0.73 -3.72 2.01
N ALA A 36 -0.01 -2.82 2.65
CA ALA A 36 -0.65 -1.68 2.02
C ALA A 36 0.37 -0.76 1.33
N GLY A 37 1.52 -0.52 1.95
CA GLY A 37 2.62 0.23 1.35
C GLY A 37 3.18 -0.43 0.08
N PHE A 38 3.42 -1.73 0.08
CA PHE A 38 3.85 -2.46 -1.12
C PHE A 38 2.78 -2.46 -2.21
N GLN A 39 1.52 -2.67 -1.84
CA GLN A 39 0.42 -2.61 -2.80
C GLN A 39 0.31 -1.24 -3.46
N LEU A 40 0.50 -0.15 -2.71
CA LEU A 40 0.52 1.20 -3.29
C LEU A 40 1.67 1.37 -4.28
N ILE A 41 2.87 0.86 -3.97
CA ILE A 41 4.00 0.85 -4.90
C ILE A 41 3.65 0.13 -6.20
N ASP A 42 3.00 -1.03 -6.11
CA ASP A 42 2.62 -1.82 -7.29
C ASP A 42 1.56 -1.10 -8.13
N ILE A 43 0.60 -0.42 -7.48
CA ILE A 43 -0.39 0.40 -8.18
C ILE A 43 0.30 1.57 -8.91
N ILE A 44 1.21 2.29 -8.24
CA ILE A 44 1.96 3.39 -8.85
C ILE A 44 2.75 2.89 -10.05
N ARG A 45 3.50 1.80 -9.91
CA ARG A 45 4.29 1.20 -11.00
C ARG A 45 3.41 0.80 -12.18
N THR A 46 2.30 0.13 -11.89
CA THR A 46 1.37 -0.37 -12.92
C THR A 46 0.71 0.77 -13.69
N LYS A 47 0.21 1.80 -12.98
CA LYS A 47 -0.38 2.98 -13.62
C LYS A 47 0.64 3.72 -14.48
N THR A 48 1.83 3.97 -13.93
CA THR A 48 2.89 4.70 -14.63
C THR A 48 3.32 3.97 -15.91
N LYS A 49 3.50 2.65 -15.86
CA LYS A 49 3.81 1.85 -17.06
C LYS A 49 2.72 1.89 -18.13
N LYS A 50 1.47 2.10 -17.72
CA LYS A 50 0.33 2.28 -18.64
C LYS A 50 0.17 3.72 -19.13
N GLY A 51 1.08 4.62 -18.80
CA GLY A 51 0.97 6.03 -19.18
C GLY A 51 -0.08 6.81 -18.39
N ILE A 52 -0.48 6.31 -17.20
CA ILE A 52 -1.55 6.86 -16.38
C ILE A 52 -0.95 7.51 -15.12
N ASN A 53 -1.32 8.76 -14.86
CA ASN A 53 -0.92 9.51 -13.67
C ASN A 53 -1.69 9.03 -12.41
N PHE A 54 -1.31 9.53 -11.23
CA PHE A 54 -1.98 9.12 -10.00
C PHE A 54 -3.45 9.56 -9.90
N LYS A 55 -3.86 10.59 -10.69
CA LYS A 55 -5.24 11.09 -10.79
C LYS A 55 -6.11 10.32 -11.80
N ASP A 56 -5.60 9.23 -12.38
CA ASP A 56 -6.23 8.41 -13.42
C ASP A 56 -6.31 9.09 -14.81
N GLY A 57 -5.61 10.19 -15.03
CA GLY A 57 -5.44 10.82 -16.34
C GLY A 57 -4.21 10.30 -17.10
N ALA A 58 -4.17 10.49 -18.40
CA ALA A 58 -2.99 10.20 -19.20
C ALA A 58 -1.85 11.17 -18.86
N PHE A 59 -0.59 10.73 -19.05
CA PHE A 59 0.53 11.65 -19.01
C PHE A 59 0.55 12.55 -20.24
N ALA A 60 1.11 13.75 -20.08
CA ALA A 60 1.43 14.60 -21.19
C ALA A 60 2.46 13.92 -22.13
N PRO A 61 2.33 14.07 -23.46
CA PRO A 61 3.19 13.41 -24.42
C PRO A 61 4.67 13.82 -24.26
N TYR A 62 5.58 13.00 -24.76
CA TYR A 62 6.98 13.34 -24.86
C TYR A 62 7.20 14.39 -25.98
N SER A 63 8.24 15.20 -25.86
CA SER A 63 8.66 16.10 -26.93
C SER A 63 9.08 15.32 -28.17
N GLN A 64 8.91 15.91 -29.34
CA GLN A 64 9.30 15.27 -30.62
C GLN A 64 10.78 14.88 -30.63
N GLY A 65 11.67 15.73 -30.09
CA GLY A 65 13.09 15.42 -29.97
C GLY A 65 13.37 14.18 -29.12
N TYR A 66 12.63 14.02 -27.98
CA TYR A 66 12.79 12.86 -27.12
C TYR A 66 12.21 11.59 -27.76
N LEU A 67 11.08 11.69 -28.47
CA LEU A 67 10.51 10.57 -29.24
C LEU A 67 11.49 10.06 -30.32
N LYS A 68 12.12 10.98 -31.07
CA LYS A 68 13.17 10.62 -32.05
C LYS A 68 14.35 9.89 -31.40
N LYS A 69 14.76 10.32 -30.20
CA LYS A 69 15.82 9.64 -29.44
C LYS A 69 15.38 8.22 -29.01
N LEU A 70 14.18 8.06 -28.46
CA LEU A 70 13.65 6.75 -28.04
C LEU A 70 13.57 5.77 -29.22
N ASN A 71 13.04 6.23 -30.37
CA ASN A 71 12.98 5.43 -31.59
C ASN A 71 14.36 4.96 -32.05
N ARG A 72 15.36 5.86 -32.06
CA ARG A 72 16.74 5.53 -32.44
C ARG A 72 17.38 4.52 -31.51
N GLU A 73 16.98 4.51 -30.23
CA GLU A 73 17.46 3.57 -29.22
C GLU A 73 16.61 2.29 -29.12
N GLY A 74 15.61 2.09 -29.99
CA GLY A 74 14.72 0.94 -29.98
C GLY A 74 13.86 0.84 -28.72
N LYS A 75 13.55 1.99 -28.07
CA LYS A 75 12.78 2.05 -26.85
C LYS A 75 11.31 2.40 -27.12
N SER A 76 10.45 2.02 -26.19
CA SER A 76 9.03 2.40 -26.23
C SER A 76 8.86 3.92 -26.28
N THR A 77 7.99 4.37 -27.18
CA THR A 77 7.57 5.77 -27.29
C THR A 77 6.38 6.11 -26.40
N ASN A 78 5.81 5.13 -25.71
CA ASN A 78 4.76 5.35 -24.74
C ASN A 78 5.29 6.18 -23.56
N VAL A 79 4.44 7.07 -23.01
CA VAL A 79 4.81 7.87 -21.85
C VAL A 79 4.64 7.04 -20.60
N ASP A 80 5.58 6.15 -20.34
CA ASP A 80 5.57 5.18 -19.24
C ASP A 80 6.60 5.47 -18.15
N LEU A 81 7.41 6.52 -18.31
CA LEU A 81 8.52 6.89 -17.43
C LEU A 81 9.49 5.72 -17.17
N PHE A 82 9.57 4.76 -18.11
CA PHE A 82 10.29 3.50 -17.97
C PHE A 82 11.50 3.40 -18.91
N TYR A 83 12.33 4.43 -18.96
CA TYR A 83 13.52 4.42 -19.81
C TYR A 83 14.49 3.25 -19.51
N SER A 84 14.79 3.00 -18.22
CA SER A 84 15.64 1.89 -17.75
C SER A 84 15.02 1.10 -16.61
N GLY A 85 13.82 1.45 -16.20
CA GLY A 85 13.14 0.87 -15.05
C GLY A 85 13.71 1.24 -13.68
N ARG A 86 14.89 1.83 -13.62
CA ARG A 86 15.60 2.12 -12.35
C ARG A 86 14.81 3.05 -11.43
N MET A 87 14.16 4.08 -11.97
CA MET A 87 13.38 5.03 -11.18
C MET A 87 12.21 4.33 -10.48
N LEU A 88 11.35 3.68 -11.23
CA LEU A 88 10.21 2.94 -10.67
C LEU A 88 10.66 1.73 -9.84
N GLY A 89 11.76 1.08 -10.23
CA GLY A 89 12.34 -0.03 -9.48
C GLY A 89 12.85 0.37 -8.09
N SER A 90 13.31 1.62 -7.93
CA SER A 90 13.82 2.14 -6.65
C SER A 90 12.74 2.55 -5.65
N LEU A 91 11.45 2.52 -6.05
CA LEU A 91 10.35 2.75 -5.12
C LEU A 91 10.38 1.73 -3.99
N THR A 92 10.33 2.21 -2.77
CA THR A 92 10.41 1.40 -1.55
C THR A 92 9.43 1.90 -0.50
N SER A 93 9.08 1.00 0.42
CA SER A 93 8.26 1.30 1.61
C SER A 93 9.10 1.09 2.86
N LYS A 94 9.22 2.11 3.68
CA LYS A 94 10.00 2.10 4.93
C LYS A 94 9.10 2.39 6.12
N LYS A 95 9.22 1.59 7.18
CA LYS A 95 8.57 1.88 8.47
C LYS A 95 9.16 3.13 9.09
N THR A 96 8.33 4.10 9.41
CA THR A 96 8.74 5.40 9.98
C THR A 96 8.21 5.65 11.39
N GLY A 97 7.40 4.71 11.91
CA GLY A 97 6.85 4.79 13.26
C GLY A 97 5.90 3.64 13.58
N LYS A 98 5.27 3.71 14.74
CA LYS A 98 4.20 2.77 15.13
C LYS A 98 3.03 2.96 14.15
N HIS A 99 2.62 1.87 13.51
CA HIS A 99 1.50 1.86 12.54
C HIS A 99 1.66 2.87 11.39
N LYS A 100 2.92 3.17 11.00
CA LYS A 100 3.22 4.14 9.96
C LYS A 100 4.31 3.64 9.01
N VAL A 101 4.06 3.77 7.70
CA VAL A 101 5.04 3.57 6.65
C VAL A 101 5.09 4.79 5.75
N SER A 102 6.26 5.08 5.23
CA SER A 102 6.46 6.10 4.20
C SER A 102 6.95 5.42 2.92
N LEU A 103 6.47 5.91 1.80
CA LEU A 103 6.94 5.50 0.49
C LEU A 103 7.95 6.52 -0.01
N GLY A 104 8.97 6.05 -0.69
CA GLY A 104 10.01 6.91 -1.26
C GLY A 104 10.90 6.14 -2.21
N PHE A 105 12.06 6.69 -2.49
CA PHE A 105 13.05 6.10 -3.38
C PHE A 105 14.27 5.67 -2.57
N SER A 106 14.81 4.50 -2.85
CA SER A 106 16.00 3.96 -2.17
C SER A 106 17.31 4.62 -2.59
N ASN A 107 17.29 5.45 -3.66
CA ASN A 107 18.46 6.06 -4.26
C ASN A 107 18.20 7.54 -4.53
N ALA A 108 19.13 8.42 -4.13
CA ALA A 108 19.01 9.86 -4.28
C ALA A 108 18.91 10.32 -5.76
N GLN A 109 19.64 9.69 -6.67
CA GLN A 109 19.53 9.98 -8.09
C GLN A 109 18.13 9.66 -8.63
N MET A 110 17.53 8.57 -8.18
CA MET A 110 16.18 8.19 -8.62
C MET A 110 15.13 9.12 -8.00
N LEU A 111 15.34 9.58 -6.77
CA LEU A 111 14.53 10.63 -6.17
C LEU A 111 14.58 11.93 -6.99
N GLN A 112 15.78 12.39 -7.39
CA GLN A 112 15.90 13.57 -8.24
C GLN A 112 15.17 13.42 -9.58
N ARG A 113 15.29 12.26 -10.24
CA ARG A 113 14.55 11.97 -11.48
C ARG A 113 13.04 11.95 -11.26
N ALA A 114 12.59 11.43 -10.13
CA ALA A 114 11.19 11.43 -9.77
C ALA A 114 10.67 12.84 -9.54
N LEU A 115 11.39 13.66 -8.78
CA LEU A 115 11.07 15.07 -8.55
C LEU A 115 11.03 15.86 -9.86
N PHE A 116 11.97 15.61 -10.78
CA PHE A 116 11.99 16.25 -12.08
C PHE A 116 10.67 15.98 -12.85
N ASN A 117 10.24 14.73 -12.92
CA ASN A 117 8.98 14.39 -13.59
C ASN A 117 7.75 14.88 -12.84
N GLN A 118 7.78 14.80 -11.50
CA GLN A 118 6.63 15.08 -10.65
C GLN A 118 6.32 16.58 -10.53
N VAL A 119 7.36 17.42 -10.47
CA VAL A 119 7.24 18.83 -10.07
C VAL A 119 7.93 19.79 -11.01
N LEU A 120 9.16 19.47 -11.44
CA LEU A 120 10.05 20.44 -12.11
C LEU A 120 9.89 20.48 -13.63
N ASN A 121 9.47 19.39 -14.25
CA ASN A 121 9.32 19.30 -15.69
C ASN A 121 8.05 20.03 -16.17
N ASP A 122 8.12 20.59 -17.39
CA ASP A 122 6.95 21.13 -18.08
C ASP A 122 6.83 20.41 -19.45
N PRO A 123 5.72 19.71 -19.70
CA PRO A 123 4.59 19.44 -18.80
C PRO A 123 4.95 18.44 -17.67
N LYS A 124 4.35 18.64 -16.50
CA LYS A 124 4.50 17.72 -15.36
C LYS A 124 3.91 16.35 -15.67
N ARG A 125 4.57 15.30 -15.15
CA ARG A 125 4.09 13.91 -15.20
C ARG A 125 3.96 13.37 -13.79
N GLU A 126 2.85 13.73 -13.15
CA GLU A 126 2.56 13.42 -11.75
C GLU A 126 2.21 11.93 -11.58
N PHE A 127 3.20 11.09 -11.37
CA PHE A 127 3.03 9.63 -11.25
C PHE A 127 2.98 9.15 -9.79
N PHE A 128 3.64 9.89 -8.88
CA PHE A 128 3.77 9.49 -7.49
C PHE A 128 2.68 10.12 -6.63
N GLY A 129 1.76 9.31 -6.18
CA GLY A 129 0.62 9.72 -5.38
C GLY A 129 -0.48 8.66 -5.38
N PHE A 130 -1.59 8.97 -4.75
CA PHE A 130 -2.80 8.17 -4.76
C PHE A 130 -4.04 9.07 -4.75
N ASN A 131 -5.13 8.54 -5.24
CA ASN A 131 -6.43 9.17 -5.26
C ASN A 131 -7.47 8.35 -4.47
N ASN A 132 -8.68 8.86 -4.33
CA ASN A 132 -9.77 8.21 -3.59
C ASN A 132 -10.03 6.77 -4.04
N ARG A 133 -9.90 6.47 -5.34
CA ARG A 133 -10.07 5.10 -5.86
C ARG A 133 -8.96 4.19 -5.35
N THR A 134 -7.72 4.63 -5.42
CA THR A 134 -6.55 3.90 -4.92
C THR A 134 -6.65 3.68 -3.41
N GLU A 135 -7.05 4.70 -2.67
CA GLU A 135 -7.27 4.63 -1.22
C GLU A 135 -8.31 3.57 -0.86
N LYS A 136 -9.47 3.57 -1.55
CA LYS A 136 -10.51 2.55 -1.36
C LYS A 136 -10.00 1.12 -1.60
N ILE A 137 -9.18 0.92 -2.65
CA ILE A 137 -8.59 -0.39 -2.96
C ILE A 137 -7.67 -0.85 -1.82
N ILE A 138 -6.80 0.04 -1.36
CA ILE A 138 -5.83 -0.25 -0.29
C ILE A 138 -6.55 -0.51 1.03
N SER A 139 -7.50 0.33 1.40
CA SER A 139 -8.29 0.17 2.64
C SER A 139 -9.06 -1.14 2.64
N LYS A 140 -9.70 -1.51 1.52
CA LYS A 140 -10.39 -2.80 1.38
C LYS A 140 -9.44 -3.99 1.53
N SER A 141 -8.25 -3.90 0.96
CA SER A 141 -7.22 -4.93 1.08
C SER A 141 -6.70 -5.06 2.51
N PHE A 142 -6.43 -3.92 3.15
CA PHE A 142 -6.01 -3.85 4.55
C PHE A 142 -7.06 -4.48 5.49
N ASN A 143 -8.33 -4.08 5.35
CA ASN A 143 -9.41 -4.61 6.18
C ASN A 143 -9.54 -6.14 6.01
N ARG A 144 -9.52 -6.65 4.78
CA ARG A 144 -9.54 -8.09 4.51
C ARG A 144 -8.37 -8.83 5.18
N PHE A 145 -7.18 -8.23 5.13
CA PHE A 145 -6.01 -8.81 5.80
C PHE A 145 -6.20 -8.85 7.31
N VAL A 146 -6.63 -7.74 7.92
CA VAL A 146 -6.87 -7.66 9.37
C VAL A 146 -7.96 -8.66 9.78
N GLU A 147 -9.10 -8.69 9.10
CA GLU A 147 -10.16 -9.66 9.36
C GLU A 147 -9.68 -11.11 9.29
N LYS A 148 -8.90 -11.45 8.26
CA LYS A 148 -8.30 -12.79 8.11
C LYS A 148 -7.40 -13.15 9.29
N GLU A 149 -6.57 -12.22 9.75
CA GLU A 149 -5.70 -12.44 10.90
C GLU A 149 -6.50 -12.54 12.21
N LEU A 150 -7.54 -11.74 12.38
CA LEU A 150 -8.42 -11.77 13.56
C LEU A 150 -9.17 -13.10 13.67
N ARG A 151 -9.66 -13.64 12.56
CA ARG A 151 -10.34 -14.95 12.54
C ARG A 151 -9.47 -16.08 13.09
N LYS A 152 -8.15 -16.01 12.96
CA LYS A 152 -7.24 -17.01 13.53
C LYS A 152 -7.26 -17.07 15.05
N PHE A 153 -7.68 -16.00 15.71
CA PHE A 153 -7.74 -15.96 17.18
C PHE A 153 -9.03 -16.54 17.75
N ARG A 154 -9.99 -16.95 16.89
CA ARG A 154 -11.30 -17.50 17.34
C ARG A 154 -11.92 -16.67 18.46
N ILE A 155 -11.92 -15.34 18.34
CA ILE A 155 -12.52 -14.43 19.34
C ILE A 155 -14.04 -14.33 19.13
N TRP A 156 -14.63 -15.24 18.36
CA TRP A 156 -16.08 -15.28 18.18
C TRP A 156 -16.70 -15.94 19.40
N VAL A 157 -17.21 -15.12 20.30
CA VAL A 157 -18.04 -15.51 21.44
C VAL A 157 -19.47 -15.87 20.95
N TYR A 158 -19.59 -16.54 19.83
CA TYR A 158 -20.83 -17.18 19.39
C TYR A 158 -20.63 -18.68 19.35
N GLU A 159 -20.34 -19.29 20.49
CA GLU A 159 -20.78 -20.65 20.71
C GLU A 159 -22.19 -20.54 21.36
N LYS A 160 -23.15 -21.08 20.64
CA LYS A 160 -24.57 -21.16 20.94
C LYS A 160 -24.84 -21.38 22.43
N ILE A 161 -25.67 -20.50 23.01
CA ILE A 161 -26.48 -20.83 24.20
C ILE A 161 -27.51 -21.84 23.79
#